data_a0ba07d257ae71ea1760349095345570
#
_entry.id   a0ba07d257ae71ea1760349095345570
#
_cell.length_a   1.000
_cell.length_b   1.000
_cell.length_c   1.000
_cell.angle_alpha   90.00
_cell.angle_beta   90.00
_cell.angle_gamma   90.00
#
_symmetry.space_group_name_H-M   'P 1'
#
loop_
_entity.id
_entity.type
_entity.pdbx_description
1 polymer ?
#
loop_
_entity_poly.entity_id
_entity_poly.type
_entity_poly.pdbx_seq_one_letter_code
_entity_poly.pdbx_strand_id
1 'polypeptide(L)'
;MSEAEEMELFKKEFYEDLSKITNHRTVSNAAVNISEEAFKAMKDDPQYREKVLSLIQRDWGDSYAPRNCSVLITVGATLNEYRADSWPVGYDSEFDMRSQNSFYKRTSEKKDRQKELLEEYLEKRAQMKEFQQEALEEKIAKQE
;
A
#
# COMPACT_ATOMS: atom_id res chain seq x y z
N MET A 1 -3.71 -23.87 -15.81
CA MET A 1 -2.84 -22.93 -15.04
C MET A 1 -1.69 -23.69 -14.40
N SER A 2 -0.49 -23.10 -14.44
CA SER A 2 0.65 -23.63 -13.70
C SER A 2 0.51 -23.32 -12.21
N GLU A 3 1.27 -24.02 -11.38
CA GLU A 3 1.29 -23.75 -9.93
C GLU A 3 1.71 -22.32 -9.61
N ALA A 4 2.66 -21.78 -10.38
CA ALA A 4 3.13 -20.42 -10.23
C ALA A 4 2.03 -19.40 -10.54
N GLU A 5 1.24 -19.63 -11.57
CA GLU A 5 0.11 -18.77 -11.94
C GLU A 5 -1.00 -18.82 -10.89
N GLU A 6 -1.30 -20.00 -10.37
CA GLU A 6 -2.26 -20.18 -9.28
C GLU A 6 -1.82 -19.45 -8.01
N MET A 7 -0.54 -19.52 -7.69
CA MET A 7 0.03 -18.81 -6.54
C MET A 7 -0.03 -17.30 -6.72
N GLU A 8 0.28 -16.78 -7.90
CA GLU A 8 0.17 -15.35 -8.18
C GLU A 8 -1.27 -14.85 -8.06
N LEU A 9 -2.23 -15.61 -8.57
CA LEU A 9 -3.63 -15.29 -8.43
C LEU A 9 -4.06 -15.29 -6.96
N PHE A 10 -3.61 -16.28 -6.19
CA PHE A 10 -3.88 -16.36 -4.75
C PHE A 10 -3.32 -15.15 -3.99
N LYS A 11 -2.08 -14.75 -4.29
CA LYS A 11 -1.47 -13.56 -3.69
C LYS A 11 -2.25 -12.30 -4.02
N LYS A 12 -2.67 -12.14 -5.25
CA LYS A 12 -3.45 -11.01 -5.71
C LYS A 12 -4.79 -10.92 -4.97
N GLU A 13 -5.50 -12.03 -4.86
CA GLU A 13 -6.77 -12.09 -4.12
C GLU A 13 -6.59 -11.77 -2.64
N PHE A 14 -5.51 -12.28 -2.05
CA PHE A 14 -5.20 -12.01 -0.65
C PHE A 14 -4.89 -10.52 -0.42
N TYR A 15 -4.11 -9.90 -1.28
CA TYR A 15 -3.82 -8.47 -1.20
C TYR A 15 -5.07 -7.62 -1.44
N GLU A 16 -5.98 -8.04 -2.29
CA GLU A 16 -7.27 -7.38 -2.48
C GLU A 16 -8.10 -7.42 -1.19
N ASP A 17 -8.13 -8.56 -0.51
CA ASP A 17 -8.81 -8.70 0.77
C ASP A 17 -8.16 -7.81 1.85
N LEU A 18 -6.84 -7.72 1.87
CA LEU A 18 -6.13 -6.80 2.78
C LEU A 18 -6.50 -5.35 2.51
N SER A 19 -6.65 -4.97 1.25
CA SER A 19 -6.99 -3.60 0.90
C SER A 19 -8.40 -3.19 1.33
N LYS A 20 -9.28 -4.15 1.58
CA LYS A 20 -10.64 -3.92 2.08
C LYS A 20 -10.70 -3.68 3.58
N ILE A 21 -9.66 -4.00 4.33
CA ILE A 21 -9.61 -3.78 5.77
C ILE A 21 -9.56 -2.28 6.03
N THR A 22 -10.47 -1.79 6.87
CA THR A 22 -10.47 -0.38 7.29
C THR A 22 -9.49 -0.21 8.44
N ASN A 23 -8.48 0.62 8.25
CA ASN A 23 -7.52 0.92 9.30
C ASN A 23 -8.15 1.80 10.38
N HIS A 24 -7.76 1.57 11.63
CA HIS A 24 -8.11 2.46 12.72
C HIS A 24 -7.49 3.85 12.47
N ARG A 25 -8.16 4.90 12.92
CA ARG A 25 -7.72 6.30 12.73
C ARG A 25 -6.30 6.57 13.24
N THR A 26 -5.82 5.79 14.22
CA THR A 26 -4.48 5.93 14.79
C THR A 26 -3.41 5.17 14.01
N VAL A 27 -3.79 4.31 13.06
CA VAL A 27 -2.85 3.60 12.19
C VAL A 27 -2.63 4.44 10.93
N SER A 28 -1.58 5.24 10.94
CA SER A 28 -1.26 6.15 9.82
C SER A 28 -0.59 5.43 8.66
N ASN A 29 0.24 4.43 8.96
CA ASN A 29 0.93 3.62 7.97
C ASN A 29 0.75 2.15 8.35
N ALA A 30 0.33 1.34 7.39
CA ALA A 30 0.15 -0.09 7.58
C ALA A 30 0.89 -0.86 6.51
N ALA A 31 1.74 -1.78 6.92
CA ALA A 31 2.49 -2.65 6.01
C ALA A 31 2.41 -4.09 6.53
N VAL A 32 2.50 -5.04 5.63
CA VAL A 32 2.57 -6.46 5.97
C VAL A 32 3.61 -7.14 5.07
N ASN A 33 4.46 -7.94 5.69
CA ASN A 33 5.45 -8.76 5.02
C ASN A 33 5.03 -10.23 5.14
N ILE A 34 4.70 -10.85 4.04
CA ILE A 34 4.21 -12.22 3.99
C ILE A 34 5.25 -13.07 3.23
N SER A 35 5.79 -14.09 3.90
CA SER A 35 6.77 -14.99 3.28
C SER A 35 6.11 -15.91 2.26
N GLU A 36 6.93 -16.47 1.36
CA GLU A 36 6.45 -17.46 0.39
C GLU A 36 5.87 -18.70 1.10
N GLU A 37 6.50 -19.13 2.19
CA GLU A 37 6.03 -20.23 3.02
C GLU A 37 4.66 -19.90 3.64
N ALA A 38 4.45 -18.66 4.03
CA ALA A 38 3.16 -18.20 4.55
C ALA A 38 2.06 -18.29 3.49
N PHE A 39 2.33 -17.86 2.26
CA PHE A 39 1.37 -18.00 1.17
C PHE A 39 1.04 -19.45 0.87
N LYS A 40 2.04 -20.34 0.87
CA LYS A 40 1.82 -21.77 0.69
C LYS A 40 0.95 -22.35 1.80
N ALA A 41 1.23 -22.00 3.05
CA ALA A 41 0.45 -22.45 4.20
C ALA A 41 -1.00 -21.99 4.12
N MET A 42 -1.23 -20.74 3.75
CA MET A 42 -2.58 -20.18 3.62
C MET A 42 -3.34 -20.80 2.43
N LYS A 43 -2.65 -21.10 1.34
CA LYS A 43 -3.26 -21.75 0.18
C LYS A 43 -3.65 -23.19 0.49
N ASP A 44 -2.82 -23.91 1.22
CA ASP A 44 -3.07 -25.30 1.62
C ASP A 44 -4.10 -25.41 2.73
N ASP A 45 -4.21 -24.40 3.59
CA ASP A 45 -5.13 -24.38 4.73
C ASP A 45 -5.96 -23.08 4.73
N PRO A 46 -7.19 -23.12 4.21
CA PRO A 46 -8.07 -21.95 4.23
C PRO A 46 -8.41 -21.44 5.63
N GLN A 47 -8.38 -22.28 6.64
CA GLN A 47 -8.62 -21.87 8.03
C GLN A 47 -7.44 -21.01 8.55
N TYR A 48 -6.22 -21.33 8.16
CA TYR A 48 -5.05 -20.53 8.48
C TYR A 48 -5.14 -19.15 7.80
N ARG A 49 -5.56 -19.12 6.55
CA ARG A 49 -5.81 -17.87 5.81
C ARG A 49 -6.81 -16.97 6.54
N GLU A 50 -7.93 -17.53 7.00
CA GLU A 50 -8.94 -16.79 7.76
C GLU A 50 -8.39 -16.27 9.08
N LYS A 51 -7.59 -17.05 9.80
CA LYS A 51 -6.96 -16.60 11.04
C LYS A 51 -6.00 -15.46 10.81
N VAL A 52 -5.18 -15.53 9.77
CA VAL A 52 -4.23 -14.46 9.42
C VAL A 52 -4.98 -13.17 9.09
N LEU A 53 -6.02 -13.24 8.26
CA LEU A 53 -6.85 -12.08 7.95
C LEU A 53 -7.49 -11.47 9.19
N SER A 54 -7.99 -12.29 10.11
CA SER A 54 -8.59 -11.84 11.36
C SER A 54 -7.58 -11.13 12.26
N LEU A 55 -6.36 -11.66 12.34
CA LEU A 55 -5.29 -11.05 13.12
C LEU A 55 -4.84 -9.72 12.53
N ILE A 56 -4.72 -9.63 11.23
CA ILE A 56 -4.37 -8.38 10.53
C ILE A 56 -5.46 -7.34 10.73
N GLN A 57 -6.72 -7.74 10.60
CA GLN A 57 -7.85 -6.86 10.84
C GLN A 57 -7.84 -6.33 12.27
N ARG A 58 -7.55 -7.18 13.25
CA ARG A 58 -7.42 -6.78 14.66
C ARG A 58 -6.32 -5.74 14.83
N ASP A 59 -5.15 -5.99 14.26
CA ASP A 59 -3.98 -5.14 14.49
C ASP A 59 -4.04 -3.83 13.70
N TRP A 60 -4.68 -3.82 12.56
CA TRP A 60 -4.87 -2.60 11.75
C TRP A 60 -6.17 -1.87 12.07
N GLY A 61 -7.26 -2.62 12.29
CA GLY A 61 -8.61 -2.06 12.41
C GLY A 61 -9.02 -1.76 13.84
N ASP A 62 -8.58 -2.57 14.80
CA ASP A 62 -8.99 -2.48 16.20
C ASP A 62 -7.87 -1.97 17.11
N SER A 63 -6.92 -1.25 16.56
CA SER A 63 -5.79 -0.70 17.32
C SER A 63 -6.25 0.42 18.27
N TYR A 64 -5.86 0.34 19.53
CA TYR A 64 -6.18 1.34 20.55
C TYR A 64 -4.99 2.23 20.90
N ALA A 65 -4.06 2.42 19.98
CA ALA A 65 -2.90 3.27 20.22
C ALA A 65 -3.34 4.72 20.54
N PRO A 66 -2.79 5.35 21.59
CA PRO A 66 -3.17 6.73 21.96
C PRO A 66 -2.62 7.79 21.02
N ARG A 67 -1.71 7.41 20.12
CA ARG A 67 -1.08 8.30 19.14
C ARG A 67 -1.11 7.64 17.77
N ASN A 68 -0.96 8.45 16.72
CA ASN A 68 -0.76 7.92 15.38
C ASN A 68 0.50 7.07 15.32
N CYS A 69 0.40 5.89 14.71
CA CYS A 69 1.49 4.93 14.65
C CYS A 69 1.62 4.31 13.26
N SER A 70 2.80 3.77 13.00
CA SER A 70 3.08 2.93 11.85
C SER A 70 3.12 1.48 12.33
N VAL A 71 2.41 0.58 11.65
CA VAL A 71 2.30 -0.83 12.03
C VAL A 71 2.85 -1.71 10.92
N LEU A 72 3.80 -2.57 11.28
CA LEU A 72 4.35 -3.59 10.38
C LEU A 72 3.97 -4.96 10.91
N ILE A 73 3.27 -5.74 10.09
CA ILE A 73 2.91 -7.12 10.39
C ILE A 73 3.83 -8.05 9.61
N THR A 74 4.32 -9.09 10.27
CA THR A 74 5.11 -10.15 9.65
C THR A 74 4.34 -11.45 9.76
N VAL A 75 4.14 -12.15 8.65
CA VAL A 75 3.39 -13.40 8.58
C VAL A 75 4.31 -14.52 8.09
N GLY A 76 4.38 -15.59 8.87
CA GLY A 76 5.11 -16.79 8.51
C GLY A 76 4.18 -17.98 8.24
N ALA A 77 4.76 -19.16 8.15
CA ALA A 77 4.01 -20.39 7.85
C ALA A 77 3.14 -20.88 9.01
N THR A 78 3.40 -20.41 10.24
CA THR A 78 2.64 -20.76 11.45
C THR A 78 2.28 -19.50 12.23
N LEU A 79 1.27 -19.62 13.11
CA LEU A 79 0.86 -18.52 13.98
C LEU A 79 1.96 -18.06 14.94
N ASN A 80 2.90 -18.93 15.28
CA ASN A 80 4.04 -18.57 16.14
C ASN A 80 4.99 -17.59 15.46
N GLU A 81 4.97 -17.52 14.14
CA GLU A 81 5.77 -16.60 13.34
C GLU A 81 5.06 -15.28 13.07
N TYR A 82 3.79 -15.16 13.44
CA TYR A 82 3.04 -13.91 13.30
C TYR A 82 3.54 -12.89 14.30
N ARG A 83 3.84 -11.71 13.80
CA ARG A 83 4.34 -10.59 14.60
C ARG A 83 3.76 -9.27 14.11
N ALA A 84 3.39 -8.42 15.06
CA ALA A 84 2.98 -7.05 14.78
C ALA A 84 3.84 -6.08 15.57
N ASP A 85 4.54 -5.21 14.87
CA ASP A 85 5.37 -4.17 15.47
C ASP A 85 4.77 -2.81 15.16
N SER A 86 4.83 -1.88 16.12
CA SER A 86 4.32 -0.54 15.94
C SER A 86 5.30 0.50 16.46
N TRP A 87 5.31 1.66 15.78
CA TRP A 87 6.16 2.80 16.14
C TRP A 87 5.32 4.07 16.07
N PRO A 88 5.52 5.04 16.99
CA PRO A 88 4.87 6.34 16.87
C PRO A 88 5.30 7.06 15.59
N VAL A 89 4.37 7.75 14.95
CA VAL A 89 4.69 8.57 13.78
C VAL A 89 5.69 9.67 14.18
N GLY A 90 6.74 9.85 13.39
CA GLY A 90 7.85 10.73 13.70
C GLY A 90 9.06 10.02 14.33
N TYR A 91 8.86 8.77 14.82
CA TYR A 91 9.90 7.91 15.38
C TYR A 91 9.88 6.53 14.70
N ASP A 92 9.49 6.50 13.44
CA ASP A 92 9.20 5.29 12.68
C ASP A 92 10.22 5.03 11.55
N SER A 93 11.46 5.49 11.70
CA SER A 93 12.54 5.23 10.73
C SER A 93 12.81 3.72 10.54
N GLU A 94 12.70 2.95 11.62
CA GLU A 94 12.82 1.49 11.55
C GLU A 94 11.69 0.85 10.74
N PHE A 95 10.48 1.37 10.88
CA PHE A 95 9.34 0.96 10.05
C PHE A 95 9.65 1.19 8.57
N ASP A 96 10.11 2.38 8.20
CA ASP A 96 10.45 2.71 6.81
C ASP A 96 11.52 1.77 6.24
N MET A 97 12.52 1.45 7.03
CA MET A 97 13.59 0.55 6.62
C MET A 97 13.11 -0.90 6.47
N ARG A 98 12.32 -1.40 7.41
CA ARG A 98 11.86 -2.79 7.43
C ARG A 98 10.71 -3.06 6.47
N SER A 99 9.94 -2.05 6.09
CA SER A 99 8.75 -2.19 5.25
C SER A 99 9.02 -2.02 3.74
N GLN A 100 10.27 -1.82 3.32
CA GLN A 100 10.61 -1.48 1.93
C GLN A 100 10.08 -2.47 0.89
N ASN A 101 10.10 -3.78 1.21
CA ASN A 101 9.64 -4.82 0.30
C ASN A 101 8.30 -5.43 0.73
N SER A 102 7.57 -4.75 1.59
CA SER A 102 6.31 -5.23 2.14
C SER A 102 5.12 -4.72 1.34
N PHE A 103 3.99 -5.43 1.45
CA PHE A 103 2.72 -4.87 1.01
C PHE A 103 2.41 -3.65 1.88
N TYR A 104 2.17 -2.53 1.24
CA TYR A 104 1.94 -1.27 1.91
C TYR A 104 0.49 -0.83 1.71
N LYS A 105 -0.28 -0.85 2.79
CA LYS A 105 -1.63 -0.30 2.78
C LYS A 105 -1.59 1.15 3.18
N ARG A 106 -1.77 2.02 2.21
CA ARG A 106 -1.85 3.46 2.47
C ARG A 106 -3.18 3.79 3.13
N THR A 107 -3.12 4.34 4.33
CA THR A 107 -4.30 4.83 5.03
C THR A 107 -4.78 6.16 4.51
N SER A 108 -3.99 6.81 3.67
CA SER A 108 -4.38 8.09 3.15
C SER A 108 -4.77 7.98 1.70
N GLU A 109 -6.03 7.74 1.45
CA GLU A 109 -6.67 8.23 0.24
C GLU A 109 -6.25 9.68 -0.06
N LYS A 110 -5.99 10.46 0.99
CA LYS A 110 -5.47 11.83 0.89
C LYS A 110 -4.10 11.92 0.23
N LYS A 111 -3.14 11.05 0.57
CA LYS A 111 -1.80 11.06 -0.06
C LYS A 111 -1.84 10.64 -1.51
N ASP A 112 -2.62 9.60 -1.83
CA ASP A 112 -2.79 9.15 -3.21
C ASP A 112 -3.55 10.18 -4.03
N ARG A 113 -4.59 10.79 -3.45
CA ARG A 113 -5.34 11.86 -4.09
C ARG A 113 -4.51 13.12 -4.31
N GLN A 114 -3.66 13.49 -3.36
CA GLN A 114 -2.71 14.60 -3.52
C GLN A 114 -1.69 14.31 -4.62
N LYS A 115 -1.21 13.08 -4.72
CA LYS A 115 -0.30 12.65 -5.76
C LYS A 115 -0.98 12.71 -7.14
N GLU A 116 -2.20 12.21 -7.24
CA GLU A 116 -3.01 12.29 -8.46
C GLU A 116 -3.27 13.73 -8.87
N LEU A 117 -3.65 14.59 -7.93
CA LEU A 117 -3.88 16.01 -8.17
C LEU A 117 -2.61 16.72 -8.64
N LEU A 118 -1.46 16.36 -8.05
CA LEU A 118 -0.17 16.90 -8.46
C LEU A 118 0.19 16.46 -9.88
N GLU A 119 -0.02 15.19 -10.21
CA GLU A 119 0.21 14.64 -11.55
C GLU A 119 -0.69 15.32 -12.58
N GLU A 120 -1.98 15.48 -12.28
CA GLU A 120 -2.92 16.22 -13.13
C GLU A 120 -2.49 17.68 -13.33
N TYR A 121 -2.05 18.34 -12.27
CA TYR A 121 -1.57 19.72 -12.33
C TYR A 121 -0.34 19.86 -13.24
N LEU A 122 0.62 18.94 -13.09
CA LEU A 122 1.84 18.93 -13.91
C LEU A 122 1.52 18.66 -15.38
N GLU A 123 0.57 17.76 -15.64
CA GLU A 123 0.12 17.45 -16.99
C GLU A 123 -0.56 18.65 -17.65
N LYS A 124 -1.48 19.31 -16.94
CA LYS A 124 -2.12 20.53 -17.41
C LYS A 124 -1.14 21.65 -17.67
N ARG A 125 -0.14 21.79 -16.82
CA ARG A 125 0.92 22.80 -16.98
C ARG A 125 1.76 22.51 -18.22
N ALA A 126 2.08 21.25 -18.50
CA ALA A 126 2.79 20.85 -19.71
C ALA A 126 1.98 21.14 -20.96
N GLN A 127 0.68 20.83 -20.95
CA GLN A 127 -0.24 21.15 -22.06
C GLN A 127 -0.36 22.64 -22.29
N MET A 128 -0.43 23.45 -21.26
CA MET A 128 -0.47 24.92 -21.37
C MET A 128 0.81 25.49 -21.99
N LYS A 129 1.97 24.95 -21.60
CA LYS A 129 3.25 25.37 -22.19
C LYS A 129 3.30 25.04 -23.68
N GLU A 130 2.86 23.85 -24.08
CA GLU A 130 2.77 23.45 -25.47
C GLU A 130 1.85 24.38 -26.25
N PHE A 131 0.68 24.69 -25.74
CA PHE A 131 -0.29 25.57 -26.34
C PHE A 131 0.27 26.99 -26.52
N GLN A 132 0.95 27.52 -25.50
CA GLN A 132 1.59 28.84 -25.57
C GLN A 132 2.71 28.89 -26.61
N GLN A 133 3.49 27.80 -26.69
CA GLN A 133 4.58 27.70 -27.66
C GLN A 133 4.04 27.64 -29.10
N GLU A 134 3.01 26.85 -29.34
CA GLU A 134 2.34 26.80 -30.65
C GLU A 134 1.74 28.18 -31.06
N ALA A 135 1.10 28.84 -30.11
CA ALA A 135 0.55 30.18 -30.36
C ALA A 135 1.65 31.19 -30.67
N LEU A 136 2.81 31.09 -30.02
CA LEU A 136 3.96 31.93 -30.30
C LEU A 136 4.56 31.65 -31.67
N GLU A 137 4.68 30.42 -32.06
CA GLU A 137 5.17 30.00 -33.37
C GLU A 137 4.26 30.45 -34.48
N GLU A 138 2.94 30.35 -34.35
CA GLU A 138 1.97 30.87 -35.27
C GLU A 138 2.09 32.41 -35.42
N LYS A 139 2.33 33.09 -34.32
CA LYS A 139 2.48 34.54 -34.32
C LYS A 139 3.75 34.97 -35.02
N ILE A 140 4.83 34.24 -34.89
CA ILE A 140 6.09 34.46 -35.60
C ILE A 140 5.92 34.18 -37.11
N ALA A 141 5.24 33.09 -37.45
CA ALA A 141 4.98 32.73 -38.84
C ALA A 141 4.12 33.78 -39.56
N LYS A 142 3.19 34.42 -38.88
CA LYS A 142 2.34 35.50 -39.44
C LYS A 142 3.08 36.83 -39.62
N GLN A 143 4.21 37.03 -38.96
CA GLN A 143 5.03 38.22 -39.06
C GLN A 143 6.03 38.17 -40.23
N GLU A 144 6.24 37.00 -40.80
CA GLU A 144 7.00 36.83 -42.04
C GLU A 144 6.07 37.02 -43.25
#